data_c8ec0b4322677454325fd2b1781bfce9
#
_entry.id   c8ec0b4322677454325fd2b1781bfce9
#
_cell.length_a   1.000
_cell.length_b   1.000
_cell.length_c   1.000
_cell.angle_alpha   90.00
_cell.angle_beta   90.00
_cell.angle_gamma   90.00
#
_symmetry.space_group_name_H-M   'P 1'
#
loop_
_entity.id
_entity.type
_entity.pdbx_description
1 polymer ?
#
loop_
_entity_poly.entity_id
_entity_poly.type
_entity_poly.pdbx_seq_one_letter_code
_entity_poly.pdbx_strand_id
1 'polypeptide(L)'
;LTGANTYTGGTTISGGGTLALGAGGSLASTGAVTLAGTGATLDLSGATGAQTIGTLAGAGGTSVNLGANALTLNATTNGTFGGAIGGTGGVTVAGTGTQTLTGAN
;
A
#
# COMPACT_ATOMS: atom_id res chain seq x y z
N LEU A 1 -6.94 6.67 8.84
CA LEU A 1 -7.85 7.38 7.93
C LEU A 1 -9.17 6.62 7.83
N THR A 2 -10.28 7.32 8.04
CA THR A 2 -11.62 6.71 7.99
C THR A 2 -12.48 7.29 6.86
N GLY A 3 -11.97 8.26 6.12
CA GLY A 3 -12.67 8.85 4.99
C GLY A 3 -12.19 8.33 3.65
N ALA A 4 -13.00 8.52 2.62
CA ALA A 4 -12.57 8.27 1.25
C ALA A 4 -11.69 9.44 0.80
N ASN A 5 -10.43 9.15 0.56
CA ASN A 5 -9.45 10.16 0.18
C ASN A 5 -9.30 10.19 -1.33
N THR A 6 -9.42 11.38 -1.90
CA THR A 6 -9.46 11.56 -3.36
C THR A 6 -8.23 12.26 -3.93
N TYR A 7 -7.25 12.61 -3.07
CA TYR A 7 -6.02 13.22 -3.56
C TYR A 7 -5.25 12.24 -4.45
N THR A 8 -4.71 12.73 -5.54
CA THR A 8 -4.01 11.89 -6.54
C THR A 8 -2.49 12.05 -6.51
N GLY A 9 -1.97 12.94 -5.66
CA GLY A 9 -0.56 13.24 -5.59
C GLY A 9 0.31 12.20 -4.91
N GLY A 10 -0.28 11.15 -4.40
CA GLY A 10 0.45 10.08 -3.73
C GLY A 10 0.57 10.26 -2.23
N THR A 11 1.06 9.24 -1.59
CA THR A 11 1.24 9.18 -0.14
C THR A 11 2.65 8.70 0.18
N THR A 12 3.36 9.43 1.04
CA THR A 12 4.68 9.00 1.51
C THR A 12 4.63 8.84 3.03
N ILE A 13 5.09 7.69 3.51
CA ILE A 13 5.20 7.39 4.93
C ILE A 13 6.68 7.40 5.27
N SER A 14 7.11 8.33 6.12
CA SER A 14 8.51 8.53 6.47
C SER A 14 8.82 8.01 7.87
N GLY A 15 10.09 7.77 8.16
CA GLY A 15 10.51 7.28 9.46
C GLY A 15 9.84 5.95 9.80
N GLY A 16 9.58 5.69 11.06
CA GLY A 16 8.86 4.49 11.51
C GLY A 16 7.35 4.68 11.58
N GLY A 17 6.78 5.62 10.81
CA GLY A 17 5.36 5.94 10.86
C GLY A 17 4.45 4.85 10.32
N THR A 18 3.19 4.88 10.74
CA THR A 18 2.14 3.97 10.27
C THR A 18 0.99 4.77 9.70
N LEU A 19 0.58 4.43 8.47
CA LEU A 19 -0.68 4.90 7.91
C LEU A 19 -1.68 3.77 7.99
N ALA A 20 -2.73 3.97 8.80
CA ALA A 20 -3.76 2.96 8.99
C ALA A 20 -5.07 3.42 8.37
N LEU A 21 -5.72 2.54 7.61
CA LEU A 21 -7.07 2.76 7.12
C LEU A 21 -8.05 2.07 8.07
N GLY A 22 -8.96 2.86 8.61
CA GLY A 22 -10.05 2.35 9.42
C GLY A 22 -11.30 2.07 8.58
N ALA A 23 -12.39 1.74 9.25
CA ALA A 23 -13.67 1.47 8.58
C ALA A 23 -14.10 2.66 7.73
N GLY A 24 -14.40 2.42 6.48
CA GLY A 24 -14.76 3.45 5.50
C GLY A 24 -13.58 4.19 4.88
N GLY A 25 -12.37 3.95 5.35
CA GLY A 25 -11.19 4.61 4.80
C GLY A 25 -10.74 4.02 3.47
N SER A 26 -10.29 4.88 2.57
CA SER A 26 -9.68 4.46 1.31
C SER A 26 -8.71 5.51 0.79
N LEU A 27 -7.80 5.08 -0.06
CA LEU A 27 -6.89 5.96 -0.78
C LEU A 27 -7.30 6.00 -2.25
N ALA A 28 -6.93 7.07 -2.94
CA ALA A 28 -7.21 7.18 -4.38
C ALA A 28 -6.50 6.06 -5.14
N SER A 29 -7.20 5.44 -6.08
CA SER A 29 -6.69 4.29 -6.82
C SER A 29 -5.52 4.61 -7.74
N THR A 30 -5.27 5.87 -8.01
CA THR A 30 -4.16 6.33 -8.86
C THR A 30 -3.00 6.91 -8.08
N GLY A 31 -3.15 7.07 -6.76
CA GLY A 31 -2.09 7.63 -5.92
C GLY A 31 -1.00 6.60 -5.60
N ALA A 32 0.24 6.89 -5.94
CA ALA A 32 1.36 6.06 -5.53
C ALA A 32 1.56 6.09 -4.02
N VAL A 33 1.98 4.98 -3.44
CA VAL A 33 2.29 4.90 -2.01
C VAL A 33 3.77 4.53 -1.86
N THR A 34 4.49 5.34 -1.11
CA THR A 34 5.92 5.13 -0.85
C THR A 34 6.15 4.99 0.65
N LEU A 35 6.78 3.91 1.04
CA LEU A 35 7.21 3.67 2.41
C LEU A 35 8.69 4.02 2.48
N ALA A 36 8.99 5.25 2.95
CA ALA A 36 10.30 5.88 2.74
C ALA A 36 11.30 5.64 3.87
N GLY A 37 10.90 5.07 4.99
CA GLY A 37 11.80 4.86 6.12
C GLY A 37 11.68 3.48 6.71
N THR A 38 12.74 2.98 7.32
CA THR A 38 12.72 1.71 8.03
C THR A 38 11.63 1.72 9.11
N GLY A 39 10.80 0.71 9.14
CA GLY A 39 9.67 0.61 10.06
C GLY A 39 8.38 1.26 9.55
N ALA A 40 8.41 1.97 8.42
CA ALA A 40 7.21 2.53 7.83
C ALA A 40 6.21 1.41 7.49
N THR A 41 4.95 1.63 7.82
CA THR A 41 3.91 0.60 7.67
C THR A 41 2.66 1.20 7.04
N LEU A 42 2.11 0.49 6.06
CA LEU A 42 0.75 0.72 5.56
C LEU A 42 -0.14 -0.38 6.13
N ASP A 43 -1.10 0.01 6.96
CA ASP A 43 -1.96 -0.94 7.65
C ASP A 43 -3.38 -0.85 7.10
N LEU A 44 -3.80 -1.88 6.39
CA LEU A 44 -5.13 -1.99 5.80
C LEU A 44 -6.03 -2.93 6.58
N SER A 45 -5.59 -3.46 7.70
CA SER A 45 -6.33 -4.47 8.44
C SER A 45 -7.66 -3.95 9.01
N GLY A 46 -7.74 -2.65 9.28
CA GLY A 46 -8.97 -2.02 9.77
C GLY A 46 -9.95 -1.59 8.70
N ALA A 47 -9.59 -1.68 7.42
CA ALA A 47 -10.46 -1.29 6.34
C ALA A 47 -11.63 -2.28 6.20
N THR A 48 -12.75 -1.82 5.63
CA THR A 48 -13.96 -2.64 5.52
C THR A 48 -14.01 -3.51 4.28
N GLY A 49 -12.99 -3.47 3.43
CA GLY A 49 -12.97 -4.28 2.20
C GLY A 49 -11.69 -4.06 1.42
N ALA A 50 -11.68 -4.59 0.20
CA ALA A 50 -10.55 -4.50 -0.69
C ALA A 50 -10.16 -3.04 -0.94
N GLN A 51 -8.86 -2.80 -1.03
CA GLN A 51 -8.31 -1.48 -1.31
C GLN A 51 -7.55 -1.49 -2.63
N THR A 52 -7.54 -0.33 -3.28
CA THR A 52 -6.77 -0.12 -4.50
C THR A 52 -5.90 1.11 -4.32
N ILE A 53 -4.62 0.98 -4.63
CA ILE A 53 -3.67 2.10 -4.64
C ILE A 53 -2.96 2.13 -6.00
N GLY A 54 -2.16 3.15 -6.22
CA GLY A 54 -1.29 3.20 -7.40
C GLY A 54 -0.05 2.34 -7.20
N THR A 55 1.06 2.78 -7.75
CA THR A 55 2.34 2.06 -7.61
C THR A 55 2.78 2.03 -6.15
N LEU A 56 3.24 0.87 -5.69
CA LEU A 56 3.77 0.70 -4.33
C LEU A 56 5.30 0.69 -4.39
N ALA A 57 5.94 1.49 -3.58
CA ALA A 57 7.39 1.53 -3.46
C ALA A 57 7.81 1.55 -1.99
N GLY A 58 8.95 0.96 -1.70
CA GLY A 58 9.51 0.97 -0.36
C GLY A 58 10.77 0.15 -0.27
N ALA A 59 11.62 0.48 0.69
CA ALA A 59 12.86 -0.25 0.95
C ALA A 59 12.60 -1.45 1.85
N GLY A 60 13.61 -2.28 2.02
CA GLY A 60 13.57 -3.33 3.03
C GLY A 60 13.36 -2.74 4.44
N GLY A 61 12.72 -3.48 5.33
CA GLY A 61 12.37 -3.01 6.66
C GLY A 61 11.05 -2.24 6.73
N THR A 62 10.36 -2.07 5.62
CA THR A 62 9.00 -1.52 5.58
C THR A 62 7.98 -2.65 5.49
N SER A 63 6.71 -2.36 5.72
CA SER A 63 5.70 -3.42 5.69
C SER A 63 4.33 -2.91 5.27
N VAL A 64 3.55 -3.82 4.69
CA VAL A 64 2.12 -3.64 4.43
C VAL A 64 1.39 -4.75 5.16
N ASN A 65 0.42 -4.38 5.98
CA ASN A 65 -0.45 -5.33 6.67
C ASN A 65 -1.82 -5.30 6.03
N LEU A 66 -2.18 -6.37 5.35
CA LEU A 66 -3.46 -6.47 4.65
C LEU A 66 -4.61 -6.89 5.58
N GLY A 67 -4.30 -7.56 6.70
CA GLY A 67 -5.34 -8.23 7.44
C GLY A 67 -6.01 -9.28 6.55
N ALA A 68 -7.34 -9.25 6.46
CA ALA A 68 -8.10 -10.14 5.57
C ALA A 68 -8.51 -9.46 4.26
N ASN A 69 -8.02 -8.25 3.99
CA ASN A 69 -8.44 -7.47 2.83
C ASN A 69 -7.51 -7.68 1.64
N ALA A 70 -8.06 -7.70 0.45
CA ALA A 70 -7.27 -7.74 -0.78
C ALA A 70 -6.73 -6.33 -1.11
N LEU A 71 -5.53 -6.29 -1.68
CA LEU A 71 -4.92 -5.06 -2.17
C LEU A 71 -4.68 -5.17 -3.66
N THR A 72 -5.15 -4.19 -4.40
CA THR A 72 -4.87 -4.07 -5.83
C THR A 72 -3.90 -2.92 -6.06
N LEU A 73 -2.83 -3.19 -6.77
CA LEU A 73 -1.82 -2.21 -7.15
C LEU A 73 -2.10 -1.80 -8.60
N ASN A 74 -2.72 -0.65 -8.76
CA ASN A 74 -3.01 -0.08 -10.08
C ASN A 74 -1.77 0.70 -10.55
N ALA A 75 -0.73 -0.03 -10.89
CA ALA A 75 0.57 0.53 -11.20
C ALA A 75 0.57 1.15 -12.60
N THR A 76 0.75 2.46 -12.68
CA THR A 76 0.88 3.18 -13.94
C THR A 76 2.34 3.48 -14.29
N THR A 77 3.24 3.30 -13.32
CA THR A 77 4.67 3.44 -13.46
C THR A 77 5.34 2.21 -12.85
N ASN A 78 6.63 2.05 -13.11
CA ASN A 78 7.38 0.95 -12.50
C ASN A 78 7.68 1.27 -11.03
N GLY A 79 7.51 0.29 -10.17
CA GLY A 79 7.81 0.43 -8.74
C GLY A 79 8.44 -0.82 -8.18
N THR A 80 9.21 -0.65 -7.11
CA THR A 80 9.82 -1.76 -6.38
C THR A 80 9.49 -1.64 -4.91
N PHE A 81 8.96 -2.71 -4.33
CA PHE A 81 8.70 -2.79 -2.91
C PHE A 81 9.54 -3.91 -2.30
N GLY A 82 10.52 -3.52 -1.47
CA GLY A 82 11.42 -4.46 -0.80
C GLY A 82 10.97 -4.88 0.59
N GLY A 83 9.87 -4.35 1.07
CA GLY A 83 9.33 -4.67 2.39
C GLY A 83 8.53 -5.96 2.40
N ALA A 84 7.94 -6.26 3.54
CA ALA A 84 7.08 -7.43 3.71
C ALA A 84 5.61 -7.06 3.50
N ILE A 85 4.86 -7.96 2.89
CA ILE A 85 3.40 -7.84 2.79
C ILE A 85 2.81 -9.03 3.53
N GLY A 86 2.06 -8.75 4.59
CA GLY A 86 1.50 -9.79 5.45
C GLY A 86 -0.02 -9.73 5.53
N GLY A 87 -0.62 -10.77 6.09
CA GLY A 87 -2.05 -10.93 6.23
C GLY A 87 -2.57 -12.09 5.39
N THR A 88 -3.87 -12.33 5.46
CA THR A 88 -4.52 -13.41 4.71
C THR A 88 -5.14 -12.94 3.39
N GLY A 89 -5.22 -11.64 3.17
CA GLY A 89 -5.67 -11.08 1.91
C GLY A 89 -4.66 -11.28 0.80
N GLY A 90 -5.10 -11.13 -0.43
CA GLY A 90 -4.25 -11.28 -1.60
C GLY A 90 -3.80 -9.95 -2.18
N VAL A 91 -2.80 -10.00 -3.04
CA VAL A 91 -2.32 -8.84 -3.80
C VAL A 91 -2.52 -9.09 -5.28
N THR A 92 -3.13 -8.13 -5.95
CA THR A 92 -3.32 -8.15 -7.40
C THR A 92 -2.59 -6.97 -8.01
N VAL A 93 -1.82 -7.18 -9.04
CA VAL A 93 -1.17 -6.11 -9.79
C VAL A 93 -1.94 -5.89 -11.08
N ALA A 94 -2.40 -4.65 -11.26
CA ALA A 94 -3.13 -4.22 -12.46
C ALA A 94 -2.44 -2.97 -13.02
N GLY A 95 -2.94 -2.47 -14.13
CA GLY A 95 -2.35 -1.29 -14.79
C GLY A 95 -1.26 -1.66 -15.77
N THR A 96 -0.59 -0.65 -16.31
CA THR A 96 0.39 -0.81 -17.38
C THR A 96 1.85 -0.81 -16.90
N GLY A 97 2.09 -0.41 -15.66
CA GLY A 97 3.43 -0.42 -15.08
C GLY A 97 3.82 -1.79 -14.55
N THR A 98 5.08 -1.92 -14.19
CA THR A 98 5.62 -3.13 -13.57
C THR A 98 5.78 -2.91 -12.07
N GLN A 99 5.18 -3.79 -11.29
CA GLN A 99 5.35 -3.79 -9.84
C GLN A 99 6.25 -4.95 -9.45
N THR A 100 7.39 -4.65 -8.83
CA THR A 100 8.35 -5.65 -8.38
C THR A 100 8.26 -5.78 -6.86
N LEU A 101 8.11 -7.00 -6.37
CA LEU A 101 8.05 -7.32 -4.94
C LEU A 101 9.25 -8.20 -4.62
N THR A 102 10.20 -7.66 -3.84
CA THR A 102 11.46 -8.37 -3.55
C THR A 102 11.57 -8.82 -2.10
N GLY A 103 10.64 -8.41 -1.24
CA GLY A 103 10.64 -8.80 0.17
C GLY A 103 9.93 -10.12 0.42
N ALA A 104 9.70 -10.42 1.70
CA ALA A 104 8.93 -11.58 2.14
C ALA A 104 7.43 -11.29 2.02
N ASN A 105 6.79 -11.95 1.09
CA ASN A 105 5.38 -11.67 0.79
C ASN A 105 4.49 -12.90 0.88
#